data_151058407dae43e4247537bbd141605b
#
_entry.id   151058407dae43e4247537bbd141605b
#
_cell.length_a   1.000
_cell.length_b   1.000
_cell.length_c   1.000
_cell.angle_alpha   90.00
_cell.angle_beta   90.00
_cell.angle_gamma   90.00
#
_symmetry.space_group_name_H-M   'P 1'
#
loop_
_entity.id
_entity.type
_entity.pdbx_description
1 polymer ?
#
loop_
_entity_poly.entity_id
_entity_poly.type
_entity_poly.pdbx_seq_one_letter_code
_entity_poly.pdbx_strand_id
1 'polypeptide(L)'
;MHKLNVLVAGSTGYIGIQLIKLLVKHKYINIKYLCGNSSVGRKISNYDKSLSKFRLPKIVKFNKNLIKDIDVLFTALPNGEAQDISKNLTNDKVLIDLAADFRLEKSSDYLKWYKQKH
;
A
#
# COMPACT_ATOMS: atom_id res chain seq x y z
N MET A 1 -18.35 11.41 7.59
CA MET A 1 -17.11 11.75 6.90
C MET A 1 -16.60 10.59 6.10
N HIS A 2 -16.25 10.84 4.88
CA HIS A 2 -15.82 9.80 3.97
C HIS A 2 -14.37 9.44 4.20
N LYS A 3 -14.08 8.18 4.31
CA LYS A 3 -12.71 7.73 4.46
C LYS A 3 -12.17 7.28 3.13
N LEU A 4 -10.88 7.48 2.93
CA LEU A 4 -10.20 6.97 1.75
C LEU A 4 -9.86 5.51 1.96
N ASN A 5 -10.22 4.67 1.02
CA ASN A 5 -9.87 3.26 1.09
C ASN A 5 -8.50 3.05 0.47
N VAL A 6 -7.65 2.35 1.19
CA VAL A 6 -6.24 2.20 0.82
C VAL A 6 -5.87 0.74 0.70
N LEU A 7 -5.02 0.43 -0.27
CA LEU A 7 -4.40 -0.87 -0.41
C LEU A 7 -2.90 -0.68 -0.25
N VAL A 8 -2.27 -1.52 0.55
CA VAL A 8 -0.81 -1.49 0.71
C VAL A 8 -0.25 -2.77 0.11
N ALA A 9 0.57 -2.64 -0.93
CA ALA A 9 1.25 -3.78 -1.52
C ALA A 9 2.68 -3.82 -0.99
N GLY A 10 3.17 -5.00 -0.66
CA GLY A 10 4.45 -5.14 0.01
C GLY A 10 4.31 -4.96 1.51
N SER A 11 3.20 -5.41 2.07
CA SER A 11 2.81 -5.11 3.44
C SER A 11 3.78 -5.59 4.50
N THR A 12 4.45 -6.71 4.27
CA THR A 12 5.31 -7.29 5.31
C THR A 12 6.77 -6.87 5.23
N GLY A 13 7.13 -6.07 4.23
CA GLY A 13 8.48 -5.53 4.17
C GLY A 13 8.64 -4.41 5.18
N TYR A 14 9.88 -4.02 5.42
CA TYR A 14 10.15 -2.97 6.40
C TYR A 14 9.39 -1.68 6.09
N ILE A 15 9.46 -1.23 4.85
CA ILE A 15 8.79 0.00 4.45
C ILE A 15 7.28 -0.13 4.57
N GLY A 16 6.75 -1.27 4.14
CA GLY A 16 5.31 -1.50 4.22
C GLY A 16 4.78 -1.47 5.64
N ILE A 17 5.50 -2.09 6.56
CA ILE A 17 5.10 -2.10 7.95
C ILE A 17 5.15 -0.70 8.56
N GLN A 18 6.22 0.06 8.27
CA GLN A 18 6.31 1.42 8.78
C GLN A 18 5.18 2.29 8.26
N LEU A 19 4.84 2.11 7.00
CA LEU A 19 3.71 2.85 6.42
C LEU A 19 2.40 2.49 7.10
N ILE A 20 2.15 1.21 7.32
CA ILE A 20 0.91 0.77 7.97
C ILE A 20 0.79 1.40 9.36
N LYS A 21 1.91 1.47 10.08
CA LYS A 21 1.90 2.06 11.42
C LYS A 21 1.49 3.53 11.38
N LEU A 22 1.83 4.23 10.32
CA LEU A 22 1.41 5.61 10.17
C LEU A 22 -0.05 5.70 9.74
N LEU A 23 -0.46 4.87 8.81
CA LEU A 23 -1.81 4.93 8.28
C LEU A 23 -2.88 4.58 9.30
N VAL A 24 -2.59 3.64 10.20
CA VAL A 24 -3.60 3.23 11.18
C VAL A 24 -3.97 4.35 12.14
N LYS A 25 -3.11 5.36 12.26
CA LYS A 25 -3.37 6.48 13.13
C LYS A 25 -4.15 7.60 12.45
N HIS A 26 -4.36 7.47 11.15
CA HIS A 26 -5.00 8.53 10.38
C HIS A 26 -6.50 8.28 10.31
N LYS A 27 -7.27 9.15 10.91
CA LYS A 27 -8.70 8.89 11.05
C LYS A 27 -9.51 8.93 9.76
N TYR A 28 -8.96 9.47 8.70
CA TYR A 28 -9.68 9.52 7.43
C TYR A 28 -9.22 8.44 6.45
N ILE A 29 -8.40 7.51 6.90
CA ILE A 29 -7.93 6.43 6.05
C ILE A 29 -8.45 5.10 6.58
N ASN A 30 -8.95 4.29 5.66
CA ASN A 30 -9.36 2.94 5.95
C ASN A 30 -8.47 2.00 5.15
N ILE A 31 -7.66 1.18 5.83
CA ILE A 31 -6.82 0.21 5.15
C ILE A 31 -7.72 -0.95 4.77
N LYS A 32 -8.10 -0.99 3.49
CA LYS A 32 -9.03 -2.00 3.03
C LYS A 32 -8.35 -3.31 2.68
N TYR A 33 -7.17 -3.24 2.10
CA TYR A 33 -6.41 -4.43 1.72
C TYR A 33 -4.94 -4.31 2.06
N LEU A 34 -4.38 -5.43 2.52
CA LEU A 34 -2.94 -5.57 2.71
C LEU A 34 -2.52 -6.71 1.79
N CYS A 35 -1.58 -6.45 0.89
CA CYS A 35 -1.17 -7.45 -0.08
C CYS A 35 0.26 -7.89 0.12
N GLY A 36 0.51 -9.17 -0.13
CA GLY A 36 1.83 -9.77 -0.05
C GLY A 36 1.87 -11.02 -0.90
N ASN A 37 2.98 -11.73 -0.88
CA ASN A 37 3.10 -12.96 -1.63
C ASN A 37 3.17 -14.16 -0.69
N SER A 38 4.32 -14.39 -0.09
CA SER A 38 4.48 -15.53 0.82
C SER A 38 3.71 -15.37 2.12
N SER A 39 3.29 -14.17 2.43
CA SER A 39 2.57 -13.89 3.67
C SER A 39 1.06 -13.99 3.56
N VAL A 40 0.55 -14.37 2.39
CA VAL A 40 -0.90 -14.46 2.17
C VAL A 40 -1.57 -15.34 3.22
N GLY A 41 -2.67 -14.85 3.76
CA GLY A 41 -3.43 -15.57 4.77
C GLY A 41 -3.02 -15.25 6.20
N ARG A 42 -1.89 -14.58 6.38
CA ARG A 42 -1.41 -14.25 7.71
C ARG A 42 -1.90 -12.88 8.15
N LYS A 43 -1.82 -12.63 9.45
CA LYS A 43 -2.17 -11.32 9.98
C LYS A 43 -0.94 -10.46 10.02
N ILE A 44 -1.10 -9.18 9.74
CA ILE A 44 0.04 -8.27 9.77
C ILE A 44 0.65 -8.18 11.18
N SER A 45 -0.16 -8.42 12.21
CA SER A 45 0.35 -8.41 13.58
C SER A 45 1.37 -9.52 13.86
N ASN A 46 1.43 -10.55 12.99
CA ASN A 46 2.46 -11.56 13.11
C ASN A 46 3.83 -11.01 12.78
N TYR A 47 3.87 -9.90 12.06
CA TYR A 47 5.13 -9.27 11.66
C TYR A 47 5.48 -8.06 12.52
N ASP A 48 4.48 -7.49 13.19
CA ASP A 48 4.73 -6.37 14.10
C ASP A 48 3.62 -6.37 15.14
N LYS A 49 3.96 -6.72 16.36
CA LYS A 49 2.98 -6.84 17.42
C LYS A 49 2.25 -5.56 17.78
N SER A 50 2.86 -4.42 17.51
CA SER A 50 2.21 -3.16 17.84
C SER A 50 0.95 -2.94 17.02
N LEU A 51 0.78 -3.70 15.94
CA LEU A 51 -0.39 -3.59 15.10
C LEU A 51 -1.55 -4.47 15.57
N SER A 52 -1.33 -5.31 16.59
CA SER A 52 -2.37 -6.22 17.04
C SER A 52 -3.60 -5.54 17.62
N LYS A 53 -3.45 -4.31 18.08
CA LYS A 53 -4.60 -3.59 18.66
C LYS A 53 -5.48 -2.95 17.61
N PHE A 54 -5.10 -3.00 16.34
CA PHE A 54 -5.91 -2.44 15.27
C PHE A 54 -6.62 -3.56 14.53
N ARG A 55 -7.82 -3.26 14.03
CA ARG A 55 -8.57 -4.25 13.29
C ARG A 55 -8.16 -4.13 11.83
N LEU A 56 -7.27 -4.96 11.40
CA LEU A 56 -6.73 -4.91 10.04
C LEU A 56 -7.06 -6.20 9.28
N PRO A 57 -7.17 -6.12 7.96
CA PRO A 57 -7.48 -7.31 7.17
C PRO A 57 -6.30 -8.26 7.12
N LYS A 58 -6.57 -9.51 6.84
CA LYS A 58 -5.51 -10.48 6.61
C LYS A 58 -4.85 -10.16 5.28
N ILE A 59 -3.60 -10.57 5.15
CA ILE A 59 -2.85 -10.34 3.94
C ILE A 59 -3.39 -11.21 2.82
N VAL A 60 -3.62 -10.61 1.66
CA VAL A 60 -4.13 -11.33 0.49
C VAL A 60 -3.18 -11.10 -0.67
N LYS A 61 -3.35 -11.90 -1.72
CA LYS A 61 -2.56 -11.72 -2.91
C LYS A 61 -3.13 -10.57 -3.71
N PHE A 62 -2.28 -9.75 -4.30
CA PHE A 62 -2.76 -8.64 -5.11
C PHE A 62 -3.55 -9.18 -6.30
N ASN A 63 -4.65 -8.52 -6.61
CA ASN A 63 -5.49 -8.88 -7.72
C ASN A 63 -6.04 -7.57 -8.26
N LYS A 64 -6.02 -7.41 -9.56
CA LYS A 64 -6.48 -6.15 -10.15
C LYS A 64 -7.93 -5.81 -9.80
N ASN A 65 -8.72 -6.80 -9.45
CA ASN A 65 -10.11 -6.53 -9.08
C ASN A 65 -10.22 -5.77 -7.76
N LEU A 66 -9.19 -5.81 -6.92
CA LEU A 66 -9.20 -5.08 -5.68
C LEU A 66 -9.12 -3.58 -5.90
N ILE A 67 -8.57 -3.17 -7.03
CA ILE A 67 -8.39 -1.75 -7.33
C ILE A 67 -9.72 -1.01 -7.38
N LYS A 68 -10.77 -1.70 -7.76
CA LYS A 68 -12.08 -1.06 -7.87
C LYS A 68 -12.56 -0.50 -6.55
N ASP A 69 -12.14 -1.09 -5.46
CA ASP A 69 -12.64 -0.75 -4.14
C ASP A 69 -11.79 0.24 -3.39
N ILE A 70 -10.71 0.71 -3.98
CA ILE A 70 -9.79 1.59 -3.28
C ILE A 70 -9.63 2.92 -3.96
N ASP A 71 -9.13 3.90 -3.22
CA ASP A 71 -8.87 5.23 -3.72
C ASP A 71 -7.37 5.46 -3.92
N VAL A 72 -6.57 4.89 -3.03
CA VAL A 72 -5.12 5.07 -3.05
C VAL A 72 -4.42 3.74 -2.94
N LEU A 73 -3.40 3.53 -3.75
CA LEU A 73 -2.59 2.34 -3.72
C LEU A 73 -1.18 2.72 -3.33
N PHE A 74 -0.70 2.19 -2.22
CA PHE A 74 0.67 2.38 -1.82
C PHE A 74 1.46 1.13 -2.18
N THR A 75 2.63 1.30 -2.77
CA THR A 75 3.48 0.16 -3.05
C THR A 75 4.82 0.30 -2.37
N ALA A 76 5.27 -0.78 -1.76
CA ALA A 76 6.60 -0.88 -1.18
C ALA A 76 7.21 -2.15 -1.74
N LEU A 77 7.21 -2.27 -3.05
CA LEU A 77 7.62 -3.47 -3.77
C LEU A 77 8.98 -3.30 -4.43
N PRO A 78 9.65 -4.40 -4.73
CA PRO A 78 10.91 -4.31 -5.46
C PRO A 78 10.73 -3.63 -6.82
N ASN A 79 11.85 -3.24 -7.41
CA ASN A 79 11.83 -2.56 -8.69
C ASN A 79 10.99 -3.25 -9.73
N GLY A 80 10.21 -2.46 -10.43
CA GLY A 80 9.44 -2.96 -11.57
C GLY A 80 8.05 -3.47 -11.24
N GLU A 81 7.85 -3.95 -10.02
CA GLU A 81 6.54 -4.51 -9.70
C GLU A 81 5.46 -3.46 -9.60
N ALA A 82 5.80 -2.28 -9.11
CA ALA A 82 4.81 -1.22 -9.00
C ALA A 82 4.35 -0.76 -10.38
N GLN A 83 5.23 -0.83 -11.37
CA GLN A 83 4.86 -0.42 -12.71
C GLN A 83 3.82 -1.37 -13.31
N ASP A 84 3.95 -2.66 -13.03
CA ASP A 84 2.97 -3.61 -13.53
C ASP A 84 1.60 -3.35 -12.90
N ILE A 85 1.59 -3.00 -11.63
CA ILE A 85 0.35 -2.69 -10.95
C ILE A 85 -0.26 -1.41 -11.52
N SER A 86 0.56 -0.41 -11.79
CA SER A 86 0.06 0.87 -12.27
C SER A 86 -0.66 0.76 -13.61
N LYS A 87 -0.33 -0.24 -14.40
CA LYS A 87 -1.00 -0.42 -15.68
C LYS A 87 -2.48 -0.73 -15.54
N ASN A 88 -2.91 -1.15 -14.37
CA ASN A 88 -4.29 -1.50 -14.14
C ASN A 88 -5.09 -0.40 -13.44
N LEU A 89 -4.47 0.74 -13.18
CA LEU A 89 -5.15 1.82 -12.48
C LEU A 89 -5.98 2.67 -13.43
N THR A 90 -7.10 3.14 -12.94
CA THR A 90 -7.92 4.06 -13.70
C THR A 90 -7.57 5.48 -13.27
N ASN A 91 -8.12 6.46 -13.99
CA ASN A 91 -7.78 7.86 -13.73
C ASN A 91 -8.14 8.36 -12.35
N ASP A 92 -9.09 7.73 -11.72
CA ASP A 92 -9.57 8.18 -10.41
C ASP A 92 -8.79 7.57 -9.24
N LYS A 93 -7.72 6.83 -9.52
CA LYS A 93 -6.93 6.22 -8.47
C LYS A 93 -5.56 6.88 -8.41
N VAL A 94 -4.96 6.84 -7.22
CA VAL A 94 -3.64 7.41 -7.00
C VAL A 94 -2.69 6.30 -6.59
N LEU A 95 -1.52 6.24 -7.21
CA LEU A 95 -0.48 5.30 -6.83
C LEU A 95 0.68 6.06 -6.20
N ILE A 96 1.10 5.62 -5.03
CA ILE A 96 2.26 6.19 -4.35
C ILE A 96 3.28 5.06 -4.18
N ASP A 97 4.40 5.18 -4.87
CA ASP A 97 5.44 4.17 -4.84
C ASP A 97 6.57 4.58 -3.91
N LEU A 98 6.56 4.00 -2.72
CA LEU A 98 7.53 4.35 -1.70
C LEU A 98 8.89 3.69 -1.90
N ALA A 99 8.91 2.52 -2.49
CA ALA A 99 10.17 1.82 -2.68
C ALA A 99 11.11 2.58 -3.60
N ALA A 100 10.59 3.17 -4.65
CA ALA A 100 11.41 3.94 -5.56
C ALA A 100 11.96 5.17 -4.89
N ASP A 101 11.15 5.81 -4.05
CA ASP A 101 11.58 7.01 -3.37
C ASP A 101 12.69 6.73 -2.38
N PHE A 102 12.61 5.64 -1.67
CA PHE A 102 13.65 5.28 -0.74
C PHE A 102 14.93 4.95 -1.45
N ARG A 103 14.83 4.46 -2.67
CA ARG A 103 16.02 4.13 -3.39
C ARG A 103 16.73 5.36 -3.91
N LEU A 104 16.01 6.41 -4.14
CA LEU A 104 16.59 7.64 -4.64
C LEU A 104 16.97 8.57 -3.51
N GLU A 105 17.37 8.04 -2.46
CA GLU A 105 17.58 8.68 -1.23
C GLU A 105 18.06 10.09 -1.20
N LYS A 106 18.75 10.52 -2.19
CA LYS A 106 19.20 11.85 -2.18
C LYS A 106 18.26 12.79 -2.81
N SER A 107 17.27 12.29 -3.39
CA SER A 107 16.31 13.11 -4.05
C SER A 107 15.51 13.85 -3.03
N SER A 108 15.20 15.05 -3.29
CA SER A 108 14.35 15.76 -2.40
C SER A 108 12.90 15.47 -2.65
N ASP A 109 12.64 14.75 -3.70
CA ASP A 109 11.28 14.50 -4.02
C ASP A 109 10.94 13.12 -3.76
N TYR A 110 10.37 12.84 -2.66
CA TYR A 110 10.31 11.59 -2.26
C TYR A 110 9.15 10.82 -2.61
N LEU A 111 7.98 11.19 -2.60
CA LEU A 111 6.80 10.40 -2.88
C LEU A 111 6.45 10.62 -4.32
N LYS A 112 6.72 9.66 -5.16
CA LYS A 112 6.38 9.79 -6.54
C LYS A 112 4.93 9.48 -6.73
N TRP A 113 4.20 10.45 -7.23
CA TRP A 113 2.79 10.31 -7.47
C TRP A 113 2.54 9.89 -8.89
N TYR A 114 1.85 8.77 -9.04
CA TYR A 114 1.50 8.31 -10.37
C TYR A 114 0.00 8.45 -10.53
N LYS A 115 -0.42 9.44 -11.27
CA LYS A 115 -1.80 9.60 -11.55
C LYS A 115 -2.07 9.14 -12.94
N GLN A 116 -3.05 8.30 -13.09
CA GLN A 116 -3.42 7.86 -14.42
C GLN A 116 -4.22 8.96 -15.05
N LYS A 117 -3.64 9.56 -16.07
CA LYS A 117 -4.31 10.59 -16.65
C LYS A 117 -4.55 10.32 -17.98
N HIS A 118 -5.25 9.78 -18.45
CA HIS A 118 -5.26 9.52 -19.82
C HIS A 118 -6.61 9.57 -20.45
#